data_b2bbb38a5edc68720b55a006ac8e272d
#
_entry.id   b2bbb38a5edc68720b55a006ac8e272d
#
_cell.length_a   1.000
_cell.length_b   1.000
_cell.length_c   1.000
_cell.angle_alpha   90.00
_cell.angle_beta   90.00
_cell.angle_gamma   90.00
#
_symmetry.space_group_name_H-M   'P 1'
#
loop_
_entity.id
_entity.type
_entity.pdbx_description
1 polymer ?
#
loop_
_entity_poly.entity_id
_entity_poly.type
_entity_poly.pdbx_seq_one_letter_code
_entity_poly.pdbx_strand_id
1 'polypeptide(L)'
;MHLLGVRILQVGPFEKVAFPFADEQGRARLINVVYGAGGVGKTTLLQAIAATRPGHAVSAGVAVRETLMESRPPGSPEALKHVACDWFLGADDPERPHPLRVASPSTQAFGHDDAETVRRREQAFYDKVAQKGGFAFLAIASSRWFSRQPVTVMSLARSAVRHELRASPGLDDATRADLARDVKQALAYAEIASRLPSASAPRTGLGLLGEAMRDVVGTLLSLAQLSYVGLDPASFEPMFSTHGGSAVPFDLLPSRARHLVAFGALAVRTLWAAYPGVDPRHAEGVVLIDEVCLHQDPPVQAGLAAALHAALPRVQWILTTSSPILSASCDTREVLALRRLPDSHRVELFLGAEAQTH
;
A
#
# COMPACT_ATOMS: atom_id res chain seq x y z
N MET A 1 0.09 -12.80 0.23
CA MET A 1 -0.96 -12.35 -0.72
C MET A 1 -0.38 -11.30 -1.64
N HIS A 2 -0.72 -11.37 -2.94
CA HIS A 2 -0.22 -10.42 -3.95
C HIS A 2 -1.31 -10.11 -4.99
N LEU A 3 -1.20 -8.97 -5.66
CA LEU A 3 -2.03 -8.56 -6.78
C LEU A 3 -1.33 -8.97 -8.09
N LEU A 4 -2.03 -9.67 -8.97
CA LEU A 4 -1.49 -10.12 -10.26
C LEU A 4 -1.86 -9.21 -11.43
N GLY A 5 -3.02 -8.57 -11.35
CA GLY A 5 -3.47 -7.67 -12.40
C GLY A 5 -4.71 -6.90 -12.06
N VAL A 6 -4.94 -5.82 -12.77
CA VAL A 6 -6.13 -4.96 -12.66
C VAL A 6 -6.64 -4.65 -14.06
N ARG A 7 -7.93 -4.79 -14.27
CA ARG A 7 -8.63 -4.39 -15.47
C ARG A 7 -9.62 -3.30 -15.14
N ILE A 8 -9.54 -2.21 -15.85
CA ILE A 8 -10.39 -1.03 -15.64
C ILE A 8 -11.14 -0.72 -16.94
N LEU A 9 -12.45 -0.50 -16.81
CA LEU A 9 -13.33 -0.11 -17.89
C LEU A 9 -14.13 1.11 -17.48
N GLN A 10 -14.01 2.21 -18.21
CA GLN A 10 -14.77 3.45 -18.04
C GLN A 10 -14.71 4.02 -16.59
N VAL A 11 -13.51 4.08 -16.00
CA VAL A 11 -13.28 4.63 -14.66
C VAL A 11 -12.22 5.72 -14.69
N GLY A 12 -12.58 6.91 -14.28
CA GLY A 12 -11.70 8.08 -14.34
C GLY A 12 -11.22 8.35 -15.78
N PRO A 13 -9.90 8.53 -15.98
CA PRO A 13 -9.36 8.78 -17.33
C PRO A 13 -9.21 7.50 -18.16
N PHE A 14 -9.52 6.32 -17.62
CA PHE A 14 -9.34 5.03 -18.27
C PHE A 14 -10.60 4.61 -19.04
N GLU A 15 -10.48 4.43 -20.32
CA GLU A 15 -11.56 3.87 -21.15
C GLU A 15 -11.57 2.34 -21.05
N LYS A 16 -10.43 1.68 -21.34
CA LYS A 16 -10.22 0.25 -21.21
C LYS A 16 -8.73 -0.01 -21.06
N VAL A 17 -8.26 -0.33 -19.87
CA VAL A 17 -6.85 -0.56 -19.59
C VAL A 17 -6.68 -1.79 -18.71
N ALA A 18 -5.65 -2.58 -18.97
CA ALA A 18 -5.24 -3.71 -18.15
C ALA A 18 -3.82 -3.47 -17.62
N PHE A 19 -3.66 -3.46 -16.31
CA PHE A 19 -2.39 -3.29 -15.63
C PHE A 19 -1.85 -4.66 -15.19
N PRO A 20 -0.76 -5.16 -15.79
CA PRO A 20 -0.14 -6.41 -15.34
C PRO A 20 0.77 -6.12 -14.14
N PHE A 21 0.54 -6.83 -13.03
CA PHE A 21 1.40 -6.82 -11.84
C PHE A 21 2.11 -8.17 -11.64
N ALA A 22 1.97 -9.07 -12.59
CA ALA A 22 2.68 -10.34 -12.67
C ALA A 22 3.76 -10.33 -13.75
N ASP A 23 4.76 -11.19 -13.55
CA ASP A 23 5.77 -11.50 -14.56
C ASP A 23 5.22 -12.46 -15.65
N GLU A 24 6.06 -12.81 -16.61
CA GLU A 24 5.70 -13.74 -17.69
C GLU A 24 5.38 -15.16 -17.21
N GLN A 25 5.86 -15.54 -16.02
CA GLN A 25 5.55 -16.80 -15.37
C GLN A 25 4.30 -16.76 -14.48
N GLY A 26 3.58 -15.63 -14.47
CA GLY A 26 2.38 -15.44 -13.65
C GLY A 26 2.66 -15.18 -12.17
N ARG A 27 3.91 -14.92 -11.77
CA ARG A 27 4.28 -14.58 -10.40
C ARG A 27 4.18 -13.08 -10.20
N ALA A 28 3.70 -12.65 -9.04
CA ALA A 28 3.62 -11.23 -8.71
C ALA A 28 4.99 -10.55 -8.73
N ARG A 29 5.08 -9.42 -9.42
CA ARG A 29 6.24 -8.52 -9.29
C ARG A 29 6.14 -7.78 -7.97
N LEU A 30 7.22 -7.79 -7.19
CA LEU A 30 7.22 -7.22 -5.85
C LEU A 30 7.42 -5.69 -5.86
N ILE A 31 8.03 -5.14 -6.90
CA ILE A 31 8.08 -3.70 -7.15
C ILE A 31 7.28 -3.37 -8.41
N ASN A 32 6.40 -2.39 -8.31
CA ASN A 32 5.62 -1.87 -9.43
C ASN A 32 5.54 -0.34 -9.30
N VAL A 33 6.11 0.36 -10.25
CA VAL A 33 6.15 1.83 -10.28
C VAL A 33 5.22 2.34 -11.37
N VAL A 34 4.12 2.95 -10.97
CA VAL A 34 3.17 3.61 -11.89
C VAL A 34 3.62 5.06 -12.10
N TYR A 35 4.27 5.29 -13.21
CA TYR A 35 4.86 6.57 -13.57
C TYR A 35 3.96 7.37 -14.52
N GLY A 36 3.90 8.68 -14.34
CA GLY A 36 3.20 9.57 -15.27
C GLY A 36 2.97 10.97 -14.73
N ALA A 37 2.60 11.87 -15.60
CA ALA A 37 2.29 13.27 -15.27
C ALA A 37 1.09 13.40 -14.32
N GLY A 38 0.82 14.62 -13.86
CA GLY A 38 -0.40 14.92 -13.11
C GLY A 38 -1.66 14.65 -13.94
N GLY A 39 -2.72 14.12 -13.29
CA GLY A 39 -4.02 13.93 -13.92
C GLY A 39 -4.16 12.73 -14.87
N VAL A 40 -3.13 11.85 -15.00
CA VAL A 40 -3.24 10.65 -15.84
C VAL A 40 -3.92 9.46 -15.16
N GLY A 41 -4.39 9.60 -13.91
CA GLY A 41 -5.16 8.56 -13.22
C GLY A 41 -4.36 7.66 -12.28
N LYS A 42 -3.14 8.00 -11.89
CA LYS A 42 -2.33 7.22 -10.94
C LYS A 42 -3.08 6.93 -9.64
N THR A 43 -3.60 7.97 -8.99
CA THR A 43 -4.41 7.85 -7.76
C THR A 43 -5.71 7.08 -8.02
N THR A 44 -6.36 7.29 -9.17
CA THR A 44 -7.57 6.54 -9.56
C THR A 44 -7.31 5.03 -9.64
N LEU A 45 -6.15 4.62 -10.17
CA LEU A 45 -5.74 3.22 -10.18
C LEU A 45 -5.58 2.67 -8.76
N LEU A 46 -4.89 3.38 -7.87
CA LEU A 46 -4.72 2.93 -6.48
C LEU A 46 -6.06 2.85 -5.74
N GLN A 47 -6.95 3.82 -5.94
CA GLN A 47 -8.31 3.79 -5.40
C GLN A 47 -9.10 2.59 -5.89
N ALA A 48 -9.01 2.27 -7.19
CA ALA A 48 -9.66 1.12 -7.79
C ALA A 48 -9.16 -0.20 -7.19
N ILE A 49 -7.84 -0.34 -7.01
CA ILE A 49 -7.23 -1.50 -6.33
C ILE A 49 -7.74 -1.60 -4.89
N ALA A 50 -7.70 -0.50 -4.17
CA ALA A 50 -8.09 -0.45 -2.77
C ALA A 50 -9.57 -0.80 -2.56
N ALA A 51 -10.45 -0.32 -3.43
CA ALA A 51 -11.88 -0.58 -3.37
C ALA A 51 -12.26 -2.02 -3.78
N THR A 52 -11.42 -2.68 -4.56
CA THR A 52 -11.64 -4.07 -5.00
C THR A 52 -10.77 -5.09 -4.28
N ARG A 53 -10.13 -4.71 -3.16
CA ARG A 53 -9.42 -5.68 -2.34
C ARG A 53 -10.38 -6.73 -1.76
N PRO A 54 -9.92 -7.97 -1.53
CA PRO A 54 -10.75 -9.01 -0.93
C PRO A 54 -11.41 -8.56 0.37
N GLY A 55 -12.66 -8.89 0.57
CA GLY A 55 -13.46 -8.50 1.74
C GLY A 55 -14.05 -7.10 1.70
N HIS A 56 -13.63 -6.25 0.80
CA HIS A 56 -14.12 -4.86 0.69
C HIS A 56 -15.15 -4.66 -0.44
N ALA A 57 -15.07 -5.43 -1.50
CA ALA A 57 -15.92 -5.29 -2.70
C ALA A 57 -17.43 -5.46 -2.44
N VAL A 58 -17.81 -5.80 -1.21
CA VAL A 58 -19.20 -6.02 -0.80
C VAL A 58 -19.94 -4.75 -0.42
N SER A 59 -19.27 -3.70 -0.01
CA SER A 59 -19.88 -2.57 0.67
C SER A 59 -20.13 -1.37 -0.20
N ALA A 60 -20.72 -1.35 -1.20
CA ALA A 60 -20.97 -0.23 -2.09
C ALA A 60 -20.02 -0.25 -3.29
N GLY A 61 -20.59 -0.14 -4.41
CA GLY A 61 -19.87 0.05 -5.64
C GLY A 61 -18.71 1.01 -5.45
N VAL A 62 -17.64 0.81 -6.17
CA VAL A 62 -16.55 1.76 -6.17
C VAL A 62 -17.18 3.13 -6.33
N ALA A 63 -17.27 3.86 -5.22
CA ALA A 63 -17.55 5.28 -5.27
C ALA A 63 -16.31 5.94 -5.90
N VAL A 64 -16.05 5.58 -7.14
CA VAL A 64 -15.26 6.44 -8.00
C VAL A 64 -16.10 7.70 -8.06
N ARG A 65 -15.66 8.71 -7.34
CA ARG A 65 -16.37 9.99 -7.29
C ARG A 65 -16.75 10.38 -8.71
N GLU A 66 -18.02 10.54 -8.94
CA GLU A 66 -18.59 11.07 -10.19
C GLU A 66 -18.01 12.44 -10.55
N THR A 67 -17.32 13.09 -9.62
CA THR A 67 -16.75 14.43 -9.70
C THR A 67 -15.61 14.60 -10.72
N LEU A 68 -15.12 13.54 -11.36
CA LEU A 68 -14.16 13.65 -12.47
C LEU A 68 -14.77 13.25 -13.82
N MET A 69 -16.07 13.13 -13.92
CA MET A 69 -16.73 12.98 -15.21
C MET A 69 -16.88 14.36 -15.84
N GLU A 70 -16.03 14.67 -16.78
CA GLU A 70 -16.34 15.66 -17.82
C GLU A 70 -17.71 15.30 -18.40
N SER A 71 -18.58 16.28 -18.46
CA SER A 71 -19.97 16.19 -18.90
C SER A 71 -20.08 15.40 -20.20
N ARG A 72 -20.57 14.19 -20.11
CA ARG A 72 -20.93 13.38 -21.26
C ARG A 72 -22.16 14.00 -21.91
N PRO A 73 -22.29 14.00 -23.23
CA PRO A 73 -23.50 14.51 -23.90
C PRO A 73 -24.74 13.78 -23.37
N PRO A 74 -25.85 14.49 -23.13
CA PRO A 74 -27.13 13.88 -22.73
C PRO A 74 -27.55 12.84 -23.76
N GLY A 75 -27.87 11.61 -23.31
CA GLY A 75 -28.36 10.53 -24.18
C GLY A 75 -27.36 9.46 -24.58
N SER A 76 -26.10 9.55 -24.14
CA SER A 76 -25.15 8.42 -24.31
C SER A 76 -25.57 7.25 -23.39
N PRO A 77 -25.56 5.97 -23.88
CA PRO A 77 -25.83 4.83 -23.02
C PRO A 77 -24.82 4.80 -21.85
N GLU A 78 -25.33 4.56 -20.65
CA GLU A 78 -24.48 4.44 -19.45
C GLU A 78 -23.43 3.34 -19.71
N ALA A 79 -22.18 3.75 -19.93
CA ALA A 79 -21.12 2.79 -20.05
C ALA A 79 -20.89 2.15 -18.69
N LEU A 80 -20.93 0.83 -18.65
CA LEU A 80 -20.70 0.04 -17.44
C LEU A 80 -19.29 0.36 -16.89
N LYS A 81 -19.26 1.11 -15.80
CA LYS A 81 -18.03 1.32 -15.04
C LYS A 81 -17.64 0.02 -14.36
N HIS A 82 -16.42 -0.43 -14.57
CA HIS A 82 -16.03 -1.73 -14.05
C HIS A 82 -14.53 -1.77 -13.67
N VAL A 83 -14.24 -2.40 -12.54
CA VAL A 83 -12.88 -2.73 -12.10
C VAL A 83 -12.85 -4.19 -11.71
N ALA A 84 -11.86 -4.92 -12.18
CA ALA A 84 -11.58 -6.28 -11.75
C ALA A 84 -10.10 -6.43 -11.37
N CYS A 85 -9.86 -6.95 -10.17
CA CYS A 85 -8.53 -7.25 -9.66
C CYS A 85 -8.36 -8.76 -9.50
N ASP A 86 -7.24 -9.29 -9.97
CA ASP A 86 -6.85 -10.67 -9.80
C ASP A 86 -5.85 -10.77 -8.63
N TRP A 87 -6.28 -11.38 -7.52
CA TRP A 87 -5.50 -11.52 -6.29
C TRP A 87 -4.99 -12.95 -6.12
N PHE A 88 -3.74 -13.09 -5.75
CA PHE A 88 -3.16 -14.36 -5.33
C PHE A 88 -3.06 -14.38 -3.80
N LEU A 89 -3.82 -15.26 -3.14
CA LEU A 89 -3.94 -15.30 -1.68
C LEU A 89 -2.96 -16.29 -1.01
N GLY A 90 -2.22 -17.07 -1.77
CA GLY A 90 -1.22 -18.01 -1.31
C GLY A 90 -1.21 -19.26 -2.18
N ALA A 91 -0.03 -19.89 -2.33
CA ALA A 91 0.15 -21.09 -3.14
C ALA A 91 -0.40 -22.35 -2.47
N ASP A 92 -0.64 -22.29 -1.15
CA ASP A 92 -0.87 -23.47 -0.31
C ASP A 92 -2.36 -23.75 -0.04
N ASP A 93 -3.30 -23.07 -0.73
CA ASP A 93 -4.71 -23.37 -0.59
C ASP A 93 -5.17 -24.32 -1.70
N PRO A 94 -5.30 -25.64 -1.42
CA PRO A 94 -5.73 -26.65 -2.41
C PRO A 94 -7.16 -26.41 -2.90
N GLU A 95 -7.98 -25.66 -2.15
CA GLU A 95 -9.34 -25.31 -2.55
C GLU A 95 -9.35 -24.15 -3.58
N ARG A 96 -8.17 -23.49 -3.80
CA ARG A 96 -8.05 -22.36 -4.73
C ARG A 96 -6.81 -22.41 -5.60
N PRO A 97 -6.82 -23.25 -6.63
CA PRO A 97 -5.71 -23.31 -7.58
C PRO A 97 -5.61 -22.08 -8.50
N HIS A 98 -6.60 -21.17 -8.45
CA HIS A 98 -6.68 -20.01 -9.33
C HIS A 98 -6.69 -18.69 -8.54
N PRO A 99 -6.23 -17.59 -9.15
CA PRO A 99 -6.33 -16.27 -8.54
C PRO A 99 -7.77 -15.91 -8.20
N LEU A 100 -7.94 -15.29 -7.03
CA LEU A 100 -9.19 -14.70 -6.61
C LEU A 100 -9.48 -13.46 -7.45
N ARG A 101 -10.57 -13.50 -8.22
CA ARG A 101 -11.01 -12.31 -8.96
C ARG A 101 -12.07 -11.57 -8.18
N VAL A 102 -11.75 -10.32 -7.83
CA VAL A 102 -12.69 -9.40 -7.19
C VAL A 102 -13.05 -8.30 -8.16
N ALA A 103 -14.32 -8.10 -8.39
CA ALA A 103 -14.83 -7.12 -9.34
C ALA A 103 -15.85 -6.18 -8.71
N SER A 104 -15.94 -4.95 -9.23
CA SER A 104 -16.90 -3.95 -8.83
C SER A 104 -17.30 -3.09 -10.04
N PRO A 105 -18.55 -2.65 -10.15
CA PRO A 105 -19.71 -3.00 -9.30
C PRO A 105 -20.38 -4.32 -9.71
N SER A 106 -20.11 -4.84 -10.89
CA SER A 106 -20.77 -6.02 -11.42
C SER A 106 -19.78 -6.99 -12.06
N THR A 107 -19.96 -8.29 -11.81
CA THR A 107 -19.22 -9.37 -12.45
C THR A 107 -19.76 -9.75 -13.83
N GLN A 108 -20.93 -9.25 -14.22
CA GLN A 108 -21.59 -9.58 -15.50
C GLN A 108 -20.74 -9.25 -16.73
N ALA A 109 -19.81 -8.30 -16.63
CA ALA A 109 -18.93 -7.94 -17.73
C ALA A 109 -17.84 -9.01 -18.03
N PHE A 110 -17.61 -9.99 -17.15
CA PHE A 110 -16.47 -10.90 -17.24
C PHE A 110 -16.77 -12.39 -17.00
N GLY A 111 -18.01 -12.79 -16.78
CA GLY A 111 -18.33 -14.19 -16.52
C GLY A 111 -19.81 -14.49 -16.48
N HIS A 112 -20.14 -15.79 -16.45
CA HIS A 112 -21.50 -16.30 -16.44
C HIS A 112 -22.11 -16.46 -15.04
N ASP A 113 -21.31 -16.24 -13.99
CA ASP A 113 -21.78 -16.41 -12.61
C ASP A 113 -22.56 -15.17 -12.16
N ASP A 114 -23.62 -15.42 -11.37
CA ASP A 114 -24.34 -14.36 -10.70
C ASP A 114 -23.42 -13.56 -9.77
N ALA A 115 -23.42 -12.25 -9.95
CA ALA A 115 -22.55 -11.33 -9.22
C ALA A 115 -22.69 -11.43 -7.70
N GLU A 116 -23.89 -11.70 -7.21
CA GLU A 116 -24.13 -11.83 -5.77
C GLU A 116 -23.57 -13.14 -5.22
N THR A 117 -23.71 -14.22 -5.94
CA THR A 117 -23.15 -15.53 -5.57
C THR A 117 -21.62 -15.48 -5.52
N VAL A 118 -20.99 -14.87 -6.52
CA VAL A 118 -19.53 -14.67 -6.53
C VAL A 118 -19.09 -13.84 -5.33
N ARG A 119 -19.74 -12.70 -5.06
CA ARG A 119 -19.42 -11.85 -3.91
C ARG A 119 -19.56 -12.59 -2.58
N ARG A 120 -20.63 -13.35 -2.38
CA ARG A 120 -20.82 -14.13 -1.14
C ARG A 120 -19.72 -15.16 -0.95
N ARG A 121 -19.35 -15.87 -2.02
CA ARG A 121 -18.26 -16.86 -2.00
C ARG A 121 -16.93 -16.20 -1.64
N GLU A 122 -16.60 -15.10 -2.31
CA GLU A 122 -15.36 -14.36 -2.09
C GLU A 122 -15.31 -13.76 -0.67
N GLN A 123 -16.41 -13.22 -0.19
CA GLN A 123 -16.49 -12.70 1.18
C GLN A 123 -16.30 -13.81 2.22
N ALA A 124 -16.96 -14.95 2.05
CA ALA A 124 -16.83 -16.08 2.98
C ALA A 124 -15.40 -16.64 3.01
N PHE A 125 -14.77 -16.72 1.84
CA PHE A 125 -13.38 -17.14 1.74
C PHE A 125 -12.45 -16.14 2.42
N TYR A 126 -12.64 -14.85 2.16
CA TYR A 126 -11.88 -13.78 2.79
C TYR A 126 -12.00 -13.82 4.32
N ASP A 127 -13.23 -13.93 4.85
CA ASP A 127 -13.46 -13.99 6.28
C ASP A 127 -12.73 -15.20 6.91
N LYS A 128 -12.72 -16.34 6.23
CA LYS A 128 -11.98 -17.55 6.65
C LYS A 128 -10.47 -17.31 6.68
N VAL A 129 -9.93 -16.66 5.64
CA VAL A 129 -8.49 -16.31 5.58
C VAL A 129 -8.14 -15.26 6.62
N ALA A 130 -8.95 -14.22 6.77
CA ALA A 130 -8.71 -13.16 7.75
C ALA A 130 -8.76 -13.65 9.20
N GLN A 131 -9.59 -14.66 9.50
CA GLN A 131 -9.64 -15.30 10.83
C GLN A 131 -8.36 -16.07 11.14
N LYS A 132 -7.75 -16.68 10.13
CA LYS A 132 -6.48 -17.42 10.26
C LYS A 132 -5.25 -16.52 10.25
N GLY A 133 -5.41 -15.25 9.92
CA GLY A 133 -4.32 -14.35 9.55
C GLY A 133 -3.94 -14.52 8.07
N GLY A 134 -3.06 -13.68 7.56
CA GLY A 134 -2.53 -13.86 6.20
C GLY A 134 -3.04 -12.89 5.16
N PHE A 135 -3.69 -11.79 5.58
CA PHE A 135 -4.10 -10.72 4.68
C PHE A 135 -3.56 -9.38 5.16
N ALA A 136 -2.51 -8.88 4.53
CA ALA A 136 -1.94 -7.57 4.82
C ALA A 136 -2.11 -6.64 3.61
N PHE A 137 -2.86 -5.58 3.80
CA PHE A 137 -3.08 -4.54 2.81
C PHE A 137 -2.98 -3.16 3.46
N LEU A 138 -2.12 -2.30 2.90
CA LEU A 138 -1.94 -0.93 3.35
C LEU A 138 -2.01 0.02 2.16
N ALA A 139 -2.71 1.14 2.30
CA ALA A 139 -2.70 2.21 1.32
C ALA A 139 -2.36 3.54 1.99
N ILE A 140 -1.38 4.25 1.43
CA ILE A 140 -0.89 5.53 1.93
C ILE A 140 -1.16 6.60 0.87
N ALA A 141 -1.96 7.61 1.23
CA ALA A 141 -2.39 8.68 0.34
C ALA A 141 -1.26 9.68 0.02
N SER A 142 -1.36 10.38 -1.10
CA SER A 142 -0.50 11.52 -1.44
C SER A 142 -0.74 12.74 -0.54
N SER A 143 -1.96 12.90 -0.04
CA SER A 143 -2.34 13.97 0.88
C SER A 143 -1.82 13.80 2.32
N ARG A 144 -0.97 12.79 2.57
CA ARG A 144 -0.42 12.47 3.88
C ARG A 144 0.34 13.63 4.51
N TRP A 145 0.14 13.80 5.81
CA TRP A 145 0.80 14.82 6.62
C TRP A 145 1.06 14.32 8.04
N PHE A 146 1.70 15.14 8.88
CA PHE A 146 2.12 14.75 10.22
C PHE A 146 1.84 15.89 11.18
N SER A 147 0.80 15.76 11.98
CA SER A 147 0.51 16.69 13.08
C SER A 147 1.45 16.46 14.26
N ARG A 148 1.48 17.43 15.16
CA ARG A 148 2.15 17.29 16.45
C ARG A 148 1.16 16.66 17.44
N GLN A 149 1.22 15.36 17.60
CA GLN A 149 0.36 14.59 18.50
C GLN A 149 1.22 13.96 19.61
N PRO A 150 0.76 13.95 20.86
CA PRO A 150 1.44 13.19 21.90
C PRO A 150 1.39 11.70 21.59
N VAL A 151 2.38 10.96 22.09
CA VAL A 151 2.39 9.50 21.96
C VAL A 151 1.28 8.90 22.83
N THR A 152 0.45 8.06 22.24
CA THR A 152 -0.54 7.25 22.95
C THR A 152 -0.15 5.79 22.80
N VAL A 153 0.26 5.16 23.91
CA VAL A 153 0.65 3.75 23.87
C VAL A 153 -0.61 2.90 23.98
N MET A 154 -0.96 2.22 22.89
CA MET A 154 -2.09 1.29 22.83
C MET A 154 -1.65 0.01 22.11
N SER A 155 -2.26 -1.13 22.46
CA SER A 155 -1.99 -2.38 21.76
C SER A 155 -2.37 -2.30 20.28
N LEU A 156 -1.46 -2.69 19.39
CA LEU A 156 -1.68 -2.73 17.95
C LEU A 156 -2.55 -3.93 17.50
N ALA A 157 -2.82 -4.86 18.41
CA ALA A 157 -3.03 -6.26 18.05
C ALA A 157 -4.39 -6.64 17.44
N ARG A 158 -5.46 -5.88 17.50
CA ARG A 158 -6.75 -6.36 16.97
C ARG A 158 -7.69 -5.31 16.41
N SER A 159 -7.65 -4.10 16.92
CA SER A 159 -8.53 -3.04 16.43
C SER A 159 -8.08 -2.53 15.06
N ALA A 160 -6.77 -2.45 14.83
CA ALA A 160 -6.19 -2.00 13.56
C ALA A 160 -6.57 -2.95 12.40
N VAL A 161 -6.43 -4.27 12.57
CA VAL A 161 -6.76 -5.25 11.51
C VAL A 161 -8.23 -5.16 11.13
N ARG A 162 -9.16 -5.17 12.10
CA ARG A 162 -10.59 -5.07 11.79
C ARG A 162 -10.96 -3.74 11.15
N HIS A 163 -10.36 -2.66 11.57
CA HIS A 163 -10.65 -1.33 11.06
C HIS A 163 -10.05 -1.14 9.66
N GLU A 164 -8.79 -1.52 9.45
CA GLU A 164 -8.10 -1.39 8.17
C GLU A 164 -8.64 -2.33 7.09
N LEU A 165 -9.12 -3.52 7.47
CA LEU A 165 -9.75 -4.45 6.56
C LEU A 165 -11.15 -4.03 6.11
N ARG A 166 -11.91 -3.35 6.96
CA ARG A 166 -13.28 -2.92 6.68
C ARG A 166 -13.41 -1.46 6.24
N ALA A 167 -12.48 -0.62 6.66
CA ALA A 167 -12.50 0.78 6.27
C ALA A 167 -11.98 0.95 4.84
N SER A 168 -12.62 1.83 4.08
CA SER A 168 -12.04 2.31 2.82
C SER A 168 -10.63 2.81 3.10
N PRO A 169 -9.61 2.39 2.35
CA PRO A 169 -8.29 3.00 2.49
C PRO A 169 -8.43 4.47 2.21
N GLY A 170 -7.92 5.27 3.12
CA GLY A 170 -8.11 6.72 3.14
C GLY A 170 -7.36 7.50 2.08
N LEU A 171 -7.30 7.00 0.84
CA LEU A 171 -6.70 7.73 -0.28
C LEU A 171 -7.43 9.04 -0.59
N ASP A 172 -8.71 9.13 -0.19
CA ASP A 172 -9.55 10.32 -0.40
C ASP A 172 -9.92 11.05 0.89
N ASP A 173 -9.61 10.48 2.05
CA ASP A 173 -10.02 11.02 3.33
C ASP A 173 -8.87 11.80 3.98
N ALA A 174 -8.93 13.12 3.88
CA ALA A 174 -7.93 14.01 4.47
C ALA A 174 -7.81 13.85 6.00
N THR A 175 -8.85 13.37 6.69
CA THR A 175 -8.80 13.13 8.14
C THR A 175 -7.93 11.93 8.50
N ARG A 176 -7.80 10.97 7.59
CA ARG A 176 -6.94 9.79 7.73
C ARG A 176 -5.55 9.98 7.13
N ALA A 177 -5.31 11.12 6.51
CA ALA A 177 -4.03 11.46 5.95
C ALA A 177 -2.99 11.91 7.00
N ASP A 178 -3.42 12.20 8.23
CA ASP A 178 -2.51 12.43 9.36
C ASP A 178 -1.95 11.11 9.88
N LEU A 179 -0.70 10.86 9.56
CA LEU A 179 0.00 9.62 9.93
C LEU A 179 0.76 9.71 11.25
N ALA A 180 0.85 10.89 11.86
CA ALA A 180 1.73 11.11 13.03
C ALA A 180 1.39 10.19 14.20
N ARG A 181 0.10 10.13 14.57
CA ARG A 181 -0.39 9.30 15.66
C ARG A 181 -0.08 7.83 15.46
N ASP A 182 -0.40 7.32 14.28
CA ASP A 182 -0.26 5.90 13.95
C ASP A 182 1.20 5.46 13.90
N VAL A 183 2.07 6.30 13.33
CA VAL A 183 3.51 6.06 13.27
C VAL A 183 4.14 6.06 14.66
N LYS A 184 3.89 7.11 15.45
CA LYS A 184 4.43 7.21 16.81
C LYS A 184 3.96 6.06 17.70
N GLN A 185 2.67 5.73 17.61
CA GLN A 185 2.09 4.61 18.35
C GLN A 185 2.72 3.27 17.95
N ALA A 186 2.94 3.03 16.65
CA ALA A 186 3.55 1.79 16.17
C ALA A 186 4.98 1.63 16.70
N LEU A 187 5.78 2.69 16.61
CA LEU A 187 7.16 2.71 17.11
C LEU A 187 7.20 2.52 18.64
N ALA A 188 6.41 3.29 19.37
CA ALA A 188 6.38 3.22 20.84
C ALA A 188 5.91 1.85 21.33
N TYR A 189 4.85 1.32 20.73
CA TYR A 189 4.35 -0.01 21.09
C TYR A 189 5.40 -1.10 20.80
N ALA A 190 6.00 -1.11 19.62
CA ALA A 190 6.99 -2.11 19.25
C ALA A 190 8.20 -2.10 20.22
N GLU A 191 8.70 -0.92 20.56
CA GLU A 191 9.82 -0.74 21.46
C GLU A 191 9.50 -1.17 22.90
N ILE A 192 8.36 -0.74 23.45
CA ILE A 192 7.93 -1.08 24.81
C ILE A 192 7.59 -2.57 24.92
N ALA A 193 6.75 -3.07 24.00
CA ALA A 193 6.28 -4.45 24.05
C ALA A 193 7.40 -5.47 23.91
N SER A 194 8.44 -5.15 23.12
CA SER A 194 9.61 -6.02 22.96
C SER A 194 10.45 -6.17 24.23
N ARG A 195 10.36 -5.22 25.16
CA ARG A 195 11.14 -5.19 26.41
C ARG A 195 10.37 -5.64 27.66
N LEU A 196 9.03 -5.68 27.56
CA LEU A 196 8.23 -6.09 28.70
C LEU A 196 8.29 -7.61 28.93
N PRO A 197 8.41 -8.07 30.19
CA PRO A 197 8.28 -9.48 30.50
C PRO A 197 6.84 -9.93 30.23
N SER A 198 6.69 -10.96 29.39
CA SER A 198 5.37 -11.53 29.09
C SER A 198 5.07 -12.67 30.06
N ALA A 199 3.98 -12.57 30.79
CA ALA A 199 3.47 -13.64 31.66
C ALA A 199 2.66 -14.72 30.90
N SER A 200 2.16 -14.42 29.70
CA SER A 200 1.16 -15.25 29.02
C SER A 200 1.34 -15.45 27.52
N ALA A 201 2.34 -14.82 26.90
CA ALA A 201 2.60 -14.99 25.46
C ALA A 201 4.04 -15.47 25.22
N PRO A 202 4.30 -16.28 24.18
CA PRO A 202 5.66 -16.62 23.82
C PRO A 202 6.44 -15.32 23.57
N ARG A 203 7.54 -15.12 24.29
CA ARG A 203 8.43 -13.94 24.18
C ARG A 203 8.89 -13.66 22.77
N THR A 204 8.83 -14.66 21.89
CA THR A 204 9.32 -14.63 20.54
C THR A 204 8.60 -13.64 19.63
N GLY A 205 7.26 -13.51 19.71
CA GLY A 205 6.52 -12.66 18.78
C GLY A 205 6.73 -11.15 18.96
N LEU A 206 6.73 -10.68 20.22
CA LEU A 206 6.90 -9.24 20.52
C LEU A 206 8.35 -8.77 20.34
N GLY A 207 9.33 -9.66 20.59
CA GLY A 207 10.74 -9.40 20.30
C GLY A 207 10.95 -9.20 18.80
N LEU A 208 10.38 -10.09 17.98
CA LEU A 208 10.44 -10.00 16.51
C LEU A 208 9.82 -8.70 15.98
N LEU A 209 8.73 -8.22 16.60
CA LEU A 209 8.14 -6.93 16.22
C LEU A 209 9.12 -5.77 16.45
N GLY A 210 9.76 -5.71 17.63
CA GLY A 210 10.71 -4.65 17.94
C GLY A 210 11.94 -4.67 17.04
N GLU A 211 12.47 -5.85 16.76
CA GLU A 211 13.58 -6.03 15.82
C GLU A 211 13.19 -5.61 14.41
N ALA A 212 12.08 -6.16 13.87
CA ALA A 212 11.61 -5.82 12.54
C ALA A 212 11.34 -4.32 12.39
N MET A 213 10.78 -3.67 13.42
CA MET A 213 10.55 -2.24 13.40
C MET A 213 11.86 -1.44 13.28
N ARG A 214 12.89 -1.79 14.06
CA ARG A 214 14.19 -1.12 13.99
C ARG A 214 14.90 -1.37 12.67
N ASP A 215 14.91 -2.61 12.19
CA ASP A 215 15.59 -2.98 10.95
C ASP A 215 14.96 -2.30 9.73
N VAL A 216 13.64 -2.38 9.61
CA VAL A 216 12.91 -1.81 8.47
C VAL A 216 12.98 -0.29 8.46
N VAL A 217 12.71 0.36 9.59
CA VAL A 217 12.82 1.81 9.71
C VAL A 217 14.27 2.27 9.52
N GLY A 218 15.24 1.55 10.08
CA GLY A 218 16.67 1.83 9.91
C GLY A 218 17.11 1.74 8.45
N THR A 219 16.68 0.70 7.73
CA THR A 219 16.98 0.54 6.30
C THR A 219 16.47 1.72 5.48
N LEU A 220 15.26 2.19 5.73
CA LEU A 220 14.70 3.33 5.00
C LEU A 220 15.36 4.66 5.40
N LEU A 221 15.64 4.87 6.69
CA LEU A 221 16.29 6.07 7.20
C LEU A 221 17.74 6.21 6.73
N SER A 222 18.42 5.12 6.38
CA SER A 222 19.77 5.17 5.83
C SER A 222 19.86 6.00 4.55
N LEU A 223 18.77 6.03 3.75
CA LEU A 223 18.65 6.90 2.57
C LEU A 223 18.75 8.41 2.93
N ALA A 224 18.30 8.79 4.12
CA ALA A 224 18.33 10.16 4.62
C ALA A 224 19.51 10.40 5.58
N GLN A 225 20.40 9.42 5.74
CA GLN A 225 21.55 9.47 6.67
C GLN A 225 21.12 9.72 8.12
N LEU A 226 20.03 9.09 8.53
CA LEU A 226 19.45 9.14 9.88
C LEU A 226 19.34 7.73 10.45
N SER A 227 19.24 7.64 11.77
CA SER A 227 19.00 6.36 12.46
C SER A 227 17.94 6.50 13.54
N TYR A 228 17.18 5.42 13.75
CA TYR A 228 16.25 5.34 14.87
C TYR A 228 17.00 4.92 16.14
N VAL A 229 16.85 5.69 17.21
CA VAL A 229 17.59 5.49 18.47
C VAL A 229 16.76 4.75 19.51
N GLY A 230 15.45 4.89 19.48
CA GLY A 230 14.53 4.33 20.48
C GLY A 230 13.53 5.37 20.95
N LEU A 231 13.11 5.28 22.21
CA LEU A 231 12.16 6.21 22.81
C LEU A 231 12.81 7.10 23.85
N ASP A 232 12.36 8.32 23.96
CA ASP A 232 12.59 9.15 25.13
C ASP A 232 11.88 8.52 26.35
N PRO A 233 12.58 8.26 27.46
CA PRO A 233 12.00 7.55 28.60
C PRO A 233 10.92 8.34 29.35
N ALA A 234 10.89 9.66 29.22
CA ALA A 234 9.92 10.49 29.94
C ALA A 234 8.62 10.70 29.14
N SER A 235 8.74 10.87 27.82
CA SER A 235 7.60 11.18 26.94
C SER A 235 7.17 10.01 26.05
N PHE A 236 7.96 8.94 25.97
CA PHE A 236 7.86 7.85 25.00
C PHE A 236 7.91 8.30 23.53
N GLU A 237 8.37 9.53 23.29
CA GLU A 237 8.51 10.06 21.95
C GLU A 237 9.61 9.32 21.17
N PRO A 238 9.35 8.85 19.93
CA PRO A 238 10.37 8.24 19.11
C PRO A 238 11.51 9.22 18.78
N MET A 239 12.74 8.80 19.06
CA MET A 239 13.96 9.59 18.93
C MET A 239 14.81 9.09 17.77
N PHE A 240 15.42 10.03 17.07
CA PHE A 240 16.24 9.78 15.89
C PHE A 240 17.55 10.54 15.98
N SER A 241 18.65 9.90 15.58
CA SER A 241 19.96 10.52 15.55
C SER A 241 20.27 11.05 14.16
N THR A 242 20.85 12.25 14.13
CA THR A 242 21.45 12.85 12.94
C THR A 242 22.95 12.53 12.87
N HIS A 243 23.59 12.79 11.74
CA HIS A 243 25.04 12.64 11.58
C HIS A 243 25.87 13.43 12.60
N GLY A 244 25.32 14.53 13.14
CA GLY A 244 25.95 15.32 14.20
C GLY A 244 25.83 14.74 15.61
N GLY A 245 25.25 13.53 15.75
CA GLY A 245 25.12 12.83 17.04
C GLY A 245 24.01 13.34 17.96
N SER A 246 23.30 14.40 17.62
CA SER A 246 22.16 14.88 18.42
C SER A 246 20.92 14.06 18.15
N ALA A 247 20.22 13.65 19.21
CA ALA A 247 18.92 12.98 19.12
C ALA A 247 17.81 14.02 19.02
N VAL A 248 16.90 13.82 18.05
CA VAL A 248 15.73 14.66 17.82
C VAL A 248 14.45 13.84 17.85
N PRO A 249 13.34 14.35 18.37
CA PRO A 249 12.04 13.65 18.34
C PRO A 249 11.47 13.63 16.92
N PHE A 250 10.52 12.70 16.69
CA PHE A 250 9.83 12.52 15.42
C PHE A 250 9.29 13.84 14.82
N ASP A 251 8.69 14.69 15.65
CA ASP A 251 8.06 15.95 15.22
C ASP A 251 9.06 16.97 14.68
N LEU A 252 10.33 16.86 15.03
CA LEU A 252 11.41 17.73 14.55
C LEU A 252 12.18 17.14 13.35
N LEU A 253 11.86 15.92 12.93
CA LEU A 253 12.46 15.36 11.72
C LEU A 253 12.07 16.18 10.48
N PRO A 254 12.97 16.28 9.49
CA PRO A 254 12.60 16.75 8.15
C PRO A 254 11.44 15.96 7.56
N SER A 255 10.61 16.61 6.74
CA SER A 255 9.44 15.96 6.12
C SER A 255 9.82 14.66 5.40
N ARG A 256 10.92 14.67 4.63
CA ARG A 256 11.44 13.48 3.95
C ARG A 256 11.62 12.28 4.88
N ALA A 257 12.24 12.50 6.05
CA ALA A 257 12.51 11.44 7.01
C ALA A 257 11.23 10.92 7.66
N ARG A 258 10.28 11.80 8.00
CA ARG A 258 8.97 11.40 8.53
C ARG A 258 8.22 10.47 7.58
N HIS A 259 8.30 10.72 6.27
CA HIS A 259 7.70 9.84 5.26
C HIS A 259 8.37 8.46 5.22
N LEU A 260 9.71 8.40 5.23
CA LEU A 260 10.45 7.13 5.25
C LEU A 260 10.11 6.31 6.50
N VAL A 261 10.07 6.95 7.67
CA VAL A 261 9.64 6.30 8.93
C VAL A 261 8.21 5.78 8.80
N ALA A 262 7.29 6.57 8.24
CA ALA A 262 5.90 6.17 8.10
C ALA A 262 5.73 4.96 7.17
N PHE A 263 6.44 4.92 6.05
CA PHE A 263 6.39 3.80 5.11
C PHE A 263 6.82 2.48 5.79
N GLY A 264 7.91 2.50 6.54
CA GLY A 264 8.41 1.33 7.26
C GLY A 264 7.52 0.94 8.44
N ALA A 265 7.25 1.88 9.34
CA ALA A 265 6.54 1.61 10.58
C ALA A 265 5.09 1.12 10.36
N LEU A 266 4.37 1.73 9.41
CA LEU A 266 2.99 1.33 9.11
C LEU A 266 2.94 -0.01 8.37
N ALA A 267 3.90 -0.28 7.47
CA ALA A 267 3.99 -1.59 6.82
C ALA A 267 4.27 -2.70 7.83
N VAL A 268 5.26 -2.54 8.72
CA VAL A 268 5.57 -3.52 9.79
C VAL A 268 4.37 -3.73 10.70
N ARG A 269 3.70 -2.64 11.14
CA ARG A 269 2.47 -2.72 11.95
C ARG A 269 1.39 -3.56 11.28
N THR A 270 1.13 -3.30 10.00
CA THR A 270 0.09 -4.00 9.23
C THR A 270 0.41 -5.47 9.06
N LEU A 271 1.66 -5.80 8.72
CA LEU A 271 2.12 -7.18 8.57
C LEU A 271 2.03 -7.94 9.91
N TRP A 272 2.52 -7.34 11.00
CA TRP A 272 2.46 -7.98 12.32
C TRP A 272 1.02 -8.23 12.79
N ALA A 273 0.12 -7.30 12.53
CA ALA A 273 -1.30 -7.45 12.86
C ALA A 273 -1.99 -8.54 12.02
N ALA A 274 -1.60 -8.69 10.74
CA ALA A 274 -2.16 -9.69 9.84
C ALA A 274 -1.59 -11.10 10.07
N TYR A 275 -0.36 -11.22 10.60
CA TYR A 275 0.34 -12.49 10.81
C TYR A 275 0.83 -12.63 12.25
N PRO A 276 -0.08 -12.85 13.23
CA PRO A 276 0.31 -12.98 14.61
C PRO A 276 1.35 -14.09 14.82
N GLY A 277 2.49 -13.73 15.42
CA GLY A 277 3.57 -14.69 15.72
C GLY A 277 4.55 -14.97 14.58
N VAL A 278 4.36 -14.35 13.42
CA VAL A 278 5.32 -14.38 12.31
C VAL A 278 6.17 -13.11 12.33
N ASP A 279 7.45 -13.25 12.01
CA ASP A 279 8.31 -12.09 11.80
C ASP A 279 7.80 -11.25 10.63
N PRO A 280 7.46 -9.97 10.84
CA PRO A 280 6.97 -9.11 9.76
C PRO A 280 7.88 -9.05 8.53
N ARG A 281 9.20 -9.23 8.70
CA ARG A 281 10.19 -9.23 7.59
C ARG A 281 10.00 -10.39 6.62
N HIS A 282 9.33 -11.45 7.06
CA HIS A 282 9.04 -12.65 6.26
C HIS A 282 7.57 -12.79 5.86
N ALA A 283 6.73 -11.83 6.25
CA ALA A 283 5.32 -11.82 5.94
C ALA A 283 5.04 -11.24 4.54
N GLU A 284 3.99 -11.72 3.90
CA GLU A 284 3.53 -11.22 2.60
C GLU A 284 2.43 -10.16 2.76
N GLY A 285 2.39 -9.23 1.83
CA GLY A 285 1.35 -8.20 1.83
C GLY A 285 1.42 -7.32 0.60
N VAL A 286 0.46 -6.43 0.48
CA VAL A 286 0.41 -5.41 -0.58
C VAL A 286 0.38 -4.03 0.05
N VAL A 287 1.31 -3.19 -0.36
CA VAL A 287 1.41 -1.79 0.10
C VAL A 287 1.31 -0.86 -1.11
N LEU A 288 0.32 0.01 -1.07
CA LEU A 288 0.12 1.08 -2.04
C LEU A 288 0.64 2.40 -1.46
N ILE A 289 1.47 3.12 -2.21
CA ILE A 289 1.91 4.48 -1.81
C ILE A 289 1.66 5.44 -2.97
N ASP A 290 0.76 6.37 -2.76
CA ASP A 290 0.48 7.42 -3.75
C ASP A 290 1.53 8.53 -3.67
N GLU A 291 2.08 8.95 -4.83
CA GLU A 291 3.15 9.94 -4.96
C GLU A 291 4.28 9.70 -3.95
N VAL A 292 4.93 8.53 -4.06
CA VAL A 292 5.95 8.05 -3.10
C VAL A 292 7.14 8.99 -2.98
N CYS A 293 7.49 9.71 -4.05
CA CYS A 293 8.59 10.67 -4.11
C CYS A 293 8.28 12.03 -3.49
N LEU A 294 7.05 12.24 -2.97
CA LEU A 294 6.68 13.50 -2.36
C LEU A 294 7.61 13.83 -1.19
N HIS A 295 8.21 15.03 -1.20
CA HIS A 295 9.20 15.51 -0.24
C HIS A 295 10.54 14.75 -0.21
N GLN A 296 10.84 13.92 -1.20
CA GLN A 296 12.11 13.19 -1.29
C GLN A 296 13.09 13.92 -2.20
N ASP A 297 14.34 13.98 -1.77
CA ASP A 297 15.45 14.52 -2.58
C ASP A 297 15.83 13.52 -3.70
N PRO A 298 16.42 13.99 -4.81
CA PRO A 298 16.81 13.14 -5.92
C PRO A 298 17.61 11.87 -5.56
N PRO A 299 18.63 11.92 -4.68
CA PRO A 299 19.34 10.70 -4.26
C PRO A 299 18.45 9.70 -3.52
N VAL A 300 17.54 10.18 -2.68
CA VAL A 300 16.58 9.32 -1.96
C VAL A 300 15.60 8.71 -2.96
N GLN A 301 15.09 9.49 -3.91
CA GLN A 301 14.19 8.97 -4.95
C GLN A 301 14.81 7.82 -5.73
N ALA A 302 16.08 7.94 -6.13
CA ALA A 302 16.80 6.92 -6.87
C ALA A 302 16.96 5.59 -6.11
N GLY A 303 17.12 5.65 -4.77
CA GLY A 303 17.29 4.45 -3.93
C GLY A 303 16.00 3.89 -3.34
N LEU A 304 14.87 4.60 -3.45
CA LEU A 304 13.68 4.35 -2.65
C LEU A 304 13.04 2.99 -2.91
N ALA A 305 12.82 2.61 -4.17
CA ALA A 305 12.21 1.33 -4.52
C ALA A 305 13.06 0.15 -4.05
N ALA A 306 14.37 0.22 -4.27
CA ALA A 306 15.31 -0.81 -3.81
C ALA A 306 15.34 -0.92 -2.28
N ALA A 307 15.31 0.20 -1.57
CA ALA A 307 15.30 0.20 -0.10
C ALA A 307 14.00 -0.36 0.47
N LEU A 308 12.84 -0.04 -0.10
CA LEU A 308 11.55 -0.61 0.28
C LEU A 308 11.55 -2.13 0.09
N HIS A 309 12.05 -2.62 -1.05
CA HIS A 309 12.17 -4.05 -1.31
C HIS A 309 13.16 -4.74 -0.36
N ALA A 310 14.33 -4.13 -0.12
CA ALA A 310 15.32 -4.68 0.80
C ALA A 310 14.80 -4.76 2.24
N ALA A 311 14.05 -3.75 2.68
CA ALA A 311 13.46 -3.71 4.02
C ALA A 311 12.40 -4.79 4.25
N LEU A 312 11.54 -5.06 3.25
CA LEU A 312 10.45 -6.02 3.31
C LEU A 312 10.36 -6.80 1.98
N PRO A 313 11.21 -7.82 1.78
CA PRO A 313 11.42 -8.45 0.48
C PRO A 313 10.25 -9.31 -0.02
N ARG A 314 9.25 -9.61 0.82
CA ARG A 314 8.05 -10.37 0.43
C ARG A 314 6.80 -9.50 0.28
N VAL A 315 6.93 -8.19 0.51
CA VAL A 315 5.87 -7.23 0.29
C VAL A 315 5.86 -6.80 -1.18
N GLN A 316 4.67 -6.78 -1.75
CA GLN A 316 4.44 -6.17 -3.06
C GLN A 316 4.17 -4.68 -2.88
N TRP A 317 5.07 -3.87 -3.40
CA TRP A 317 4.97 -2.43 -3.41
C TRP A 317 4.38 -1.94 -4.73
N ILE A 318 3.30 -1.17 -4.67
CA ILE A 318 2.70 -0.50 -5.82
C ILE A 318 2.79 1.00 -5.56
N LEU A 319 3.73 1.63 -6.24
CA LEU A 319 4.15 2.99 -6.01
C LEU A 319 3.68 3.88 -7.15
N THR A 320 3.07 5.02 -6.89
CA THR A 320 2.84 6.02 -7.93
C THR A 320 3.84 7.14 -7.81
N THR A 321 4.22 7.72 -8.94
CA THR A 321 5.14 8.85 -8.99
C THR A 321 5.01 9.64 -10.28
N SER A 322 5.34 10.93 -10.20
CA SER A 322 5.63 11.79 -11.33
C SER A 322 7.14 12.02 -11.52
N SER A 323 7.98 11.39 -10.68
CA SER A 323 9.43 11.53 -10.73
C SER A 323 10.07 10.64 -11.80
N PRO A 324 10.75 11.21 -12.78
CA PRO A 324 11.53 10.44 -13.75
C PRO A 324 12.73 9.75 -13.10
N ILE A 325 13.24 10.27 -11.97
CA ILE A 325 14.40 9.71 -11.28
C ILE A 325 14.07 8.33 -10.71
N LEU A 326 12.94 8.19 -10.00
CA LEU A 326 12.51 6.90 -9.49
C LEU A 326 12.22 5.92 -10.64
N SER A 327 11.52 6.38 -11.68
CA SER A 327 11.21 5.54 -12.84
C SER A 327 12.48 5.03 -13.54
N ALA A 328 13.48 5.89 -13.73
CA ALA A 328 14.75 5.52 -14.35
C ALA A 328 15.64 4.61 -13.48
N SER A 329 15.44 4.59 -12.15
CA SER A 329 16.21 3.76 -11.22
C SER A 329 15.67 2.33 -11.07
N CYS A 330 14.47 2.06 -11.59
CA CYS A 330 13.83 0.75 -11.53
C CYS A 330 14.10 -0.08 -12.81
N ASP A 331 13.94 -1.41 -12.71
CA ASP A 331 13.97 -2.27 -13.90
C ASP A 331 12.81 -1.88 -14.84
N THR A 332 13.03 -1.94 -16.14
CA THR A 332 12.00 -1.61 -17.14
C THR A 332 10.71 -2.42 -16.97
N ARG A 333 10.83 -3.66 -16.48
CA ARG A 333 9.68 -4.53 -16.20
C ARG A 333 8.87 -4.11 -14.98
N GLU A 334 9.44 -3.30 -14.09
CA GLU A 334 8.78 -2.79 -12.88
C GLU A 334 8.02 -1.50 -13.13
N VAL A 335 8.27 -0.83 -14.27
CA VAL A 335 7.68 0.47 -14.60
C VAL A 335 6.46 0.31 -15.50
N LEU A 336 5.36 0.94 -15.07
CA LEU A 336 4.10 1.05 -15.78
C LEU A 336 3.86 2.54 -16.07
N ALA A 337 4.15 3.02 -17.28
CA ALA A 337 4.02 4.43 -17.61
C ALA A 337 2.63 4.76 -18.14
N LEU A 338 2.01 5.77 -17.59
CA LEU A 338 0.73 6.32 -18.02
C LEU A 338 0.95 7.63 -18.76
N ARG A 339 0.46 7.71 -20.00
CA ARG A 339 0.55 8.91 -20.81
C ARG A 339 -0.80 9.27 -21.41
N ARG A 340 -1.11 10.55 -21.42
CA ARG A 340 -2.27 11.09 -22.12
C ARG A 340 -1.88 11.32 -23.57
N LEU A 341 -2.63 10.73 -24.49
CA LEU A 341 -2.41 10.95 -25.93
C LEU A 341 -2.91 12.35 -26.33
N PRO A 342 -2.12 13.14 -27.06
CA PRO A 342 -2.48 14.50 -27.44
C PRO A 342 -3.79 14.60 -28.23
N ASP A 343 -4.00 13.68 -29.17
CA ASP A 343 -5.11 13.75 -30.13
C ASP A 343 -6.44 13.23 -29.58
N SER A 344 -6.42 12.32 -28.60
CA SER A 344 -7.62 11.65 -28.12
C SER A 344 -7.96 11.94 -26.66
N HIS A 345 -7.09 12.63 -25.94
CA HIS A 345 -7.17 12.83 -24.48
C HIS A 345 -7.23 11.52 -23.66
N ARG A 346 -7.10 10.37 -24.31
CA ARG A 346 -7.09 9.05 -23.68
C ARG A 346 -5.80 8.84 -22.93
N VAL A 347 -5.88 8.07 -21.85
CA VAL A 347 -4.69 7.64 -21.12
C VAL A 347 -4.38 6.21 -21.52
N GLU A 348 -3.16 6.00 -21.97
CA GLU A 348 -2.64 4.69 -22.35
C GLU A 348 -1.51 4.25 -21.41
N LEU A 349 -1.37 2.93 -21.31
CA LEU A 349 -0.34 2.25 -20.55
C LEU A 349 0.79 1.80 -21.46
N PHE A 350 2.01 2.17 -21.10
CA PHE A 350 3.25 1.77 -21.76
C PHE A 350 4.07 0.89 -20.81
N LEU A 351 4.63 -0.18 -21.33
CA LEU A 351 5.37 -1.20 -20.56
C LEU A 351 6.76 -1.42 -21.13
N GLY A 352 7.65 -2.01 -20.33
CA GLY A 352 9.01 -2.34 -20.74
C GLY A 352 9.81 -1.12 -21.19
N ALA A 353 10.55 -1.23 -22.29
CA ALA A 353 11.39 -0.14 -22.80
C ALA A 353 10.59 1.12 -23.18
N GLU A 354 9.35 0.96 -23.63
CA GLU A 354 8.48 2.10 -23.97
C GLU A 354 8.06 2.92 -22.74
N ALA A 355 8.04 2.30 -21.56
CA ALA A 355 7.73 3.01 -20.32
C ALA A 355 8.79 4.03 -19.91
N GLN A 356 10.04 3.84 -20.35
CA GLN A 356 11.18 4.70 -20.00
C GLN A 356 11.51 5.73 -21.07
N THR A 357 10.96 5.64 -22.28
CA THR A 357 11.11 6.68 -23.30
C THR A 357 10.26 7.88 -22.91
N HIS A 358 10.89 9.03 -22.74
CA HIS A 358 10.25 10.30 -22.37
C HIS A 358 9.87 11.15 -23.58
#